data_c1b66048030a067f545de27e2228b329
#
_entry.id   c1b66048030a067f545de27e2228b329
#
_cell.length_a   1.000
_cell.length_b   1.000
_cell.length_c   1.000
_cell.angle_alpha   90.00
_cell.angle_beta   90.00
_cell.angle_gamma   90.00
#
_symmetry.space_group_name_H-M   'P 1'
#
loop_
_entity.id
_entity.type
_entity.pdbx_description
1 polymer ?
#
loop_
_entity_poly.entity_id
_entity_poly.type
_entity_poly.pdbx_seq_one_letter_code
_entity_poly.pdbx_strand_id
1 'polypeptide(L)'
;MLTVEQAREILRLDTADNDAIIEGLLSAIPDYIELTTGVTAKQQEGQPLADTAAKFILLLWYNVERVDAEKIQRTIDSLLKTLALVAVNNTADSGAAGGEEATQEDVAELLK
;
A
#
# COMPACT_ATOMS: atom_id res chain seq x y z
N MET A 1 -1.15 5.12 -8.78
CA MET A 1 -1.50 3.69 -8.95
C MET A 1 -0.46 2.97 -9.81
N LEU A 2 -0.20 1.72 -9.50
CA LEU A 2 0.79 0.95 -10.26
C LEU A 2 0.28 0.57 -11.64
N THR A 3 1.16 0.69 -12.64
CA THR A 3 0.88 0.20 -13.98
C THR A 3 1.43 -1.21 -14.14
N VAL A 4 1.00 -1.89 -15.19
CA VAL A 4 1.52 -3.24 -15.49
C VAL A 4 3.05 -3.20 -15.70
N GLU A 5 3.54 -2.17 -16.39
CA GLU A 5 4.97 -2.01 -16.62
C GLU A 5 5.73 -1.86 -15.29
N GLN A 6 5.20 -1.03 -14.40
CA GLN A 6 5.81 -0.85 -13.07
C GLN A 6 5.78 -2.15 -12.28
N ALA A 7 4.67 -2.89 -12.37
CA ALA A 7 4.55 -4.17 -11.69
C ALA A 7 5.59 -5.16 -12.20
N ARG A 8 5.81 -5.23 -13.51
CA ARG A 8 6.83 -6.10 -14.06
C ARG A 8 8.23 -5.75 -13.55
N GLU A 9 8.53 -4.47 -13.43
CA GLU A 9 9.80 -4.02 -12.88
C GLU A 9 9.96 -4.42 -11.42
N ILE A 10 8.92 -4.23 -10.62
CA ILE A 10 8.93 -4.60 -9.20
C ILE A 10 9.15 -6.11 -9.05
N LEU A 11 8.48 -6.89 -9.88
CA LEU A 11 8.55 -8.34 -9.83
C LEU A 11 9.74 -8.91 -10.60
N ARG A 12 10.49 -8.04 -11.29
CA ARG A 12 11.66 -8.41 -12.10
C ARG A 12 11.32 -9.43 -13.19
N LEU A 13 10.23 -9.16 -13.89
CA LEU A 13 9.79 -10.01 -15.00
C LEU A 13 10.26 -9.43 -16.32
N ASP A 14 10.82 -10.30 -17.17
CA ASP A 14 11.36 -9.90 -18.47
C ASP A 14 10.33 -9.98 -19.59
N THR A 15 9.19 -10.64 -19.35
CA THR A 15 8.20 -10.88 -20.39
C THR A 15 6.82 -10.46 -19.92
N ALA A 16 5.87 -10.39 -20.87
CA ALA A 16 4.49 -10.05 -20.59
C ALA A 16 3.59 -11.28 -20.38
N ASP A 17 4.19 -12.45 -20.18
CA ASP A 17 3.44 -13.70 -20.11
C ASP A 17 2.39 -13.72 -19.00
N ASN A 18 2.66 -13.04 -17.90
CA ASN A 18 1.78 -13.03 -16.75
C ASN A 18 0.99 -11.73 -16.59
N ASP A 19 0.95 -10.90 -17.62
CA ASP A 19 0.29 -9.59 -17.54
C ASP A 19 -1.19 -9.70 -17.13
N ALA A 20 -1.91 -10.70 -17.61
CA ALA A 20 -3.30 -10.87 -17.23
C ALA A 20 -3.48 -11.12 -15.73
N ILE A 21 -2.59 -11.92 -15.16
CA ILE A 21 -2.59 -12.18 -13.71
C ILE A 21 -2.25 -10.90 -12.96
N ILE A 22 -1.23 -10.19 -13.43
CA ILE A 22 -0.79 -8.93 -12.82
C ILE A 22 -1.91 -7.90 -12.85
N GLU A 23 -2.59 -7.76 -13.98
CA GLU A 23 -3.71 -6.83 -14.10
C GLU A 23 -4.81 -7.14 -13.09
N GLY A 24 -5.11 -8.41 -12.90
CA GLY A 24 -6.07 -8.84 -11.88
C GLY A 24 -5.64 -8.45 -10.47
N LEU A 25 -4.38 -8.66 -10.14
CA LEU A 25 -3.84 -8.27 -8.84
C LEU A 25 -3.87 -6.76 -8.65
N LEU A 26 -3.45 -6.01 -9.66
CA LEU A 26 -3.44 -4.54 -9.59
C LEU A 26 -4.85 -3.98 -9.43
N SER A 27 -5.83 -4.63 -10.03
CA SER A 27 -7.22 -4.22 -9.88
C SER A 27 -7.75 -4.49 -8.47
N ALA A 28 -7.31 -5.57 -7.84
CA ALA A 28 -7.78 -5.96 -6.52
C ALA A 28 -7.10 -5.19 -5.39
N ILE A 29 -5.88 -4.71 -5.59
CA ILE A 29 -5.12 -4.04 -4.54
C ILE A 29 -5.82 -2.81 -3.97
N PRO A 30 -6.31 -1.86 -4.79
CA PRO A 30 -7.01 -0.69 -4.23
C PRO A 30 -8.25 -1.08 -3.42
N ASP A 31 -8.98 -2.10 -3.86
CA ASP A 31 -10.15 -2.59 -3.13
C ASP A 31 -9.75 -3.18 -1.78
N TYR A 32 -8.66 -3.94 -1.75
CA TYR A 32 -8.14 -4.50 -0.52
C TYR A 32 -7.74 -3.38 0.45
N ILE A 33 -7.05 -2.36 -0.04
CA ILE A 33 -6.65 -1.21 0.79
C ILE A 33 -7.88 -0.50 1.33
N GLU A 34 -8.89 -0.30 0.50
CA GLU A 34 -10.12 0.36 0.93
C GLU A 34 -10.83 -0.46 2.01
N LEU A 35 -10.93 -1.77 1.84
CA LEU A 35 -11.59 -2.64 2.81
C LEU A 35 -10.87 -2.65 4.17
N THR A 36 -9.56 -2.56 4.16
CA THR A 36 -8.76 -2.63 5.39
C THR A 36 -8.59 -1.28 6.07
N THR A 37 -8.62 -0.19 5.33
CA THR A 37 -8.32 1.15 5.87
C THR A 37 -9.48 2.11 5.80
N GLY A 38 -10.47 1.85 4.96
CA GLY A 38 -11.52 2.82 4.67
C GLY A 38 -11.10 3.90 3.70
N VAL A 39 -9.89 3.87 3.19
CA VAL A 39 -9.37 4.86 2.23
C VAL A 39 -9.78 4.44 0.84
N THR A 40 -10.64 5.23 0.19
CA THR A 40 -11.16 4.90 -1.14
C THR A 40 -10.06 4.92 -2.19
N ALA A 41 -10.30 4.25 -3.31
CA ALA A 41 -9.35 4.24 -4.42
C ALA A 41 -8.98 5.66 -4.85
N LYS A 42 -9.96 6.56 -4.87
CA LYS A 42 -9.72 7.95 -5.23
C LYS A 42 -8.80 8.65 -4.23
N GLN A 43 -9.02 8.39 -2.94
CA GLN A 43 -8.18 8.97 -1.89
C GLN A 43 -6.76 8.41 -1.92
N GLN A 44 -6.59 7.20 -2.42
CA GLN A 44 -5.28 6.57 -2.55
C GLN A 44 -4.42 7.24 -3.63
N GLU A 45 -5.06 7.84 -4.62
CA GLU A 45 -4.34 8.54 -5.68
C GLU A 45 -3.54 9.70 -5.09
N GLY A 46 -2.28 9.79 -5.47
CA GLY A 46 -1.41 10.82 -4.96
C GLY A 46 -0.91 10.62 -3.54
N GLN A 47 -1.18 9.46 -2.94
CA GLN A 47 -0.67 9.12 -1.61
C GLN A 47 0.51 8.17 -1.73
N PRO A 48 1.74 8.63 -1.43
CA PRO A 48 2.92 7.75 -1.52
C PRO A 48 2.82 6.49 -0.66
N LEU A 49 2.17 6.58 0.50
CA LEU A 49 1.98 5.42 1.37
C LEU A 49 1.11 4.36 0.72
N ALA A 50 0.09 4.77 -0.03
CA ALA A 50 -0.76 3.84 -0.76
C ALA A 50 0.03 3.12 -1.86
N ASP A 51 0.84 3.86 -2.59
CA ASP A 51 1.67 3.28 -3.64
C ASP A 51 2.69 2.30 -3.06
N THR A 52 3.31 2.65 -1.95
CA THR A 52 4.27 1.78 -1.28
C THR A 52 3.59 0.52 -0.76
N ALA A 53 2.43 0.65 -0.14
CA ALA A 53 1.66 -0.50 0.31
C ALA A 53 1.28 -1.40 -0.86
N ALA A 54 0.86 -0.82 -1.98
CA ALA A 54 0.51 -1.57 -3.17
C ALA A 54 1.69 -2.40 -3.68
N LYS A 55 2.89 -1.85 -3.67
CA LYS A 55 4.09 -2.59 -4.09
C LYS A 55 4.33 -3.82 -3.22
N PHE A 56 4.24 -3.66 -1.91
CA PHE A 56 4.45 -4.79 -0.99
C PHE A 56 3.32 -5.82 -1.11
N ILE A 57 2.09 -5.37 -1.28
CA ILE A 57 0.96 -6.28 -1.47
C ILE A 57 1.16 -7.09 -2.76
N LEU A 58 1.57 -6.43 -3.83
CA LEU A 58 1.85 -7.09 -5.10
C LEU A 58 2.94 -8.16 -4.93
N LEU A 59 4.04 -7.81 -4.25
CA LEU A 59 5.12 -8.75 -3.98
C LEU A 59 4.63 -9.96 -3.19
N LEU A 60 3.84 -9.71 -2.15
CA LEU A 60 3.34 -10.79 -1.32
C LEU A 60 2.41 -11.72 -2.10
N TRP A 61 1.47 -11.14 -2.85
CA TRP A 61 0.48 -11.95 -3.55
C TRP A 61 1.07 -12.72 -4.74
N TYR A 62 2.03 -12.12 -5.43
CA TYR A 62 2.62 -12.74 -6.61
C TYR A 62 3.74 -13.70 -6.26
N ASN A 63 4.60 -13.33 -5.33
CA ASN A 63 5.81 -14.08 -4.97
C ASN A 63 5.76 -14.67 -3.57
N VAL A 64 4.60 -15.10 -3.12
CA VAL A 64 4.41 -15.56 -1.74
C VAL A 64 5.40 -16.65 -1.32
N GLU A 65 5.83 -17.48 -2.25
CA GLU A 65 6.79 -18.56 -1.95
C GLU A 65 8.24 -18.09 -1.88
N ARG A 66 8.54 -16.92 -2.43
CA ARG A 66 9.91 -16.40 -2.53
C ARG A 66 10.25 -15.32 -1.52
N VAL A 67 9.25 -14.77 -0.85
CA VAL A 67 9.45 -13.68 0.09
C VAL A 67 9.19 -14.18 1.50
N ASP A 68 9.72 -13.44 2.48
CA ASP A 68 9.36 -13.66 3.86
C ASP A 68 7.94 -13.09 4.05
N ALA A 69 6.94 -13.93 3.82
CA ALA A 69 5.54 -13.53 3.80
C ALA A 69 5.13 -12.88 5.12
N GLU A 70 5.59 -13.42 6.23
CA GLU A 70 5.24 -12.92 7.55
C GLU A 70 5.80 -11.51 7.78
N LYS A 71 7.05 -11.29 7.40
CA LYS A 71 7.69 -9.98 7.52
C LYS A 71 7.02 -8.96 6.61
N ILE A 72 6.74 -9.34 5.37
CA ILE A 72 6.10 -8.45 4.42
C ILE A 72 4.69 -8.12 4.85
N GLN A 73 3.96 -9.10 5.38
CA GLN A 73 2.60 -8.86 5.88
C GLN A 73 2.63 -7.84 7.03
N ARG A 74 3.59 -7.94 7.92
CA ARG A 74 3.72 -6.96 9.02
C ARG A 74 4.01 -5.56 8.47
N THR A 75 4.85 -5.48 7.44
CA THR A 75 5.15 -4.20 6.80
C THR A 75 3.90 -3.63 6.15
N ILE A 76 3.14 -4.45 5.45
CA ILE A 76 1.88 -4.03 4.83
C ILE A 76 0.91 -3.53 5.89
N ASP A 77 0.73 -4.27 6.98
CA ASP A 77 -0.18 -3.89 8.04
C ASP A 77 0.20 -2.54 8.65
N SER A 78 1.50 -2.31 8.84
CA SER A 78 1.99 -1.03 9.35
C SER A 78 1.71 0.11 8.38
N LEU A 79 1.94 -0.11 7.09
CA LEU A 79 1.69 0.89 6.08
C LEU A 79 0.20 1.21 5.97
N LEU A 80 -0.65 0.21 6.03
CA LEU A 80 -2.10 0.40 5.94
C LEU A 80 -2.62 1.15 7.17
N LYS A 81 -2.12 0.82 8.34
CA LYS A 81 -2.48 1.53 9.57
C LYS A 81 -2.11 3.00 9.47
N THR A 82 -0.90 3.27 8.99
CA THR A 82 -0.42 4.64 8.82
C THR A 82 -1.24 5.39 7.77
N LEU A 83 -1.56 4.73 6.67
CA LEU A 83 -2.38 5.32 5.62
C LEU A 83 -3.75 5.71 6.14
N ALA A 84 -4.36 4.86 6.95
CA ALA A 84 -5.66 5.16 7.55
C ALA A 84 -5.60 6.39 8.44
N LEU A 85 -4.53 6.52 9.22
CA LEU A 85 -4.33 7.68 10.09
C LEU A 85 -4.13 8.97 9.29
N VAL A 86 -3.35 8.90 8.22
CA VAL A 86 -3.11 10.06 7.35
C VAL A 86 -4.41 10.51 6.69
N ALA A 87 -5.21 9.56 6.22
CA ALA A 87 -6.48 9.89 5.58
C ALA A 87 -7.46 10.55 6.56
N VAL A 88 -7.52 10.06 7.80
CA VAL A 88 -8.37 10.67 8.84
C VAL A 88 -7.92 12.10 9.12
N ASN A 89 -6.62 12.31 9.26
CA ASN A 89 -6.08 13.64 9.51
C ASN A 89 -6.39 14.60 8.37
N ASN A 90 -6.28 14.15 7.13
CA ASN A 90 -6.58 14.97 5.96
C ASN A 90 -8.07 15.30 5.87
N THR A 91 -8.93 14.38 6.29
CA THR A 91 -10.37 14.57 6.26
C THR A 91 -10.84 15.52 7.36
N ALA A 92 -10.20 15.44 8.52
CA ALA A 92 -10.55 16.23 9.71
C ALA A 92 -9.55 17.38 9.90
N ASP A 93 -9.26 18.11 8.86
CA ASP A 93 -8.19 19.10 8.82
C ASP A 93 -8.28 20.15 9.93
N SER A 94 -9.48 20.53 10.31
CA SER A 94 -9.65 21.58 11.32
C SER A 94 -9.24 21.15 12.73
N GLY A 95 -9.16 19.85 12.98
CA GLY A 95 -8.84 19.36 14.31
C GLY A 95 -7.62 18.47 14.35
N ALA A 96 -6.86 18.44 13.28
CA ALA A 96 -5.85 17.43 13.09
C ALA A 96 -4.46 17.76 13.62
N ALA A 97 -4.21 19.00 14.06
CA ALA A 97 -2.86 19.43 14.39
C ALA A 97 -2.14 18.52 15.39
N GLY A 98 -2.81 18.16 16.47
CA GLY A 98 -2.22 17.29 17.47
C GLY A 98 -2.08 15.83 16.98
N GLY A 99 -3.01 15.42 16.15
CA GLY A 99 -2.97 14.07 15.58
C GLY A 99 -1.87 13.88 14.58
N GLU A 100 -1.50 14.92 13.87
CA GLU A 100 -0.42 14.84 12.89
C GLU A 100 0.90 14.50 13.53
N GLU A 101 1.24 15.12 14.64
CA GLU A 101 2.50 14.82 15.34
C GLU A 101 2.55 13.37 15.78
N ALA A 102 1.48 12.88 16.39
CA ALA A 102 1.43 11.50 16.83
C ALA A 102 1.55 10.54 15.65
N THR A 103 0.91 10.86 14.54
CA THR A 103 0.97 10.04 13.34
C THR A 103 2.38 9.97 12.79
N GLN A 104 3.11 11.07 12.78
CA GLN A 104 4.48 11.10 12.29
C GLN A 104 5.41 10.27 13.19
N GLU A 105 5.22 10.33 14.48
CA GLU A 105 6.00 9.52 15.40
C GLU A 105 5.71 8.03 15.20
N ASP A 106 4.45 7.68 15.03
CA ASP A 106 4.05 6.30 14.77
C ASP A 106 4.67 5.78 13.48
N VAL A 107 4.67 6.60 12.43
CA VAL A 107 5.29 6.23 11.15
C VAL A 107 6.78 5.98 11.34
N ALA A 108 7.48 6.85 12.07
CA ALA A 108 8.90 6.70 12.31
C ALA A 108 9.20 5.39 13.05
N GLU A 109 8.38 5.01 14.02
CA GLU A 109 8.55 3.76 14.73
C GLU A 109 8.29 2.56 13.83
N LEU A 110 7.25 2.61 13.02
CA LEU A 110 6.88 1.51 12.15
C LEU A 110 7.90 1.27 11.04
N LEU A 111 8.63 2.30 10.64
CA LEU A 111 9.63 2.18 9.58
C LEU A 111 10.99 1.70 10.09
N LYS A 112 11.18 1.62 11.37
CA LYS A 112 12.40 1.05 11.96
C LYS A 112 12.35 -0.48 11.83
#